data_55bdca31e0591bcacb2f964b9dff4da1
#
_entry.id   55bdca31e0591bcacb2f964b9dff4da1
#
_cell.length_a   1.000
_cell.length_b   1.000
_cell.length_c   1.000
_cell.angle_alpha   90.00
_cell.angle_beta   90.00
_cell.angle_gamma   90.00
#
_symmetry.space_group_name_H-M   'P 1'
#
loop_
_entity.id
_entity.type
_entity.pdbx_description
1 polymer ?
#
loop_
_entity_poly.entity_id
_entity_poly.type
_entity_poly.pdbx_seq_one_letter_code
_entity_poly.pdbx_strand_id
1 'polypeptide(L)' 'MGRRNILDVIEDIIKLLNKEKELSVKGISEEVKSQWETTIKALEFMKKMNLVKERQGKKTNKIERLFSLKKVN' A
#
# COMPACT_ATOMS: atom_id res chain seq x y z
N MET A 1 -13.69 -2.88 -20.35
CA MET A 1 -13.14 -2.85 -19.55
C MET A 1 -13.45 -2.53 -18.36
N GLY A 2 -13.42 -3.09 -17.53
CA GLY A 2 -13.94 -2.88 -16.24
C GLY A 2 -13.06 -2.08 -15.35
N ARG A 3 -13.68 -1.46 -14.41
CA ARG A 3 -12.92 -0.81 -13.37
C ARG A 3 -12.38 -1.85 -12.44
N ARG A 4 -11.22 -1.58 -11.94
CA ARG A 4 -10.69 -2.41 -10.87
C ARG A 4 -11.42 -2.05 -9.58
N ASN A 5 -11.95 -3.03 -8.89
CA ASN A 5 -12.57 -2.74 -7.61
C ASN A 5 -11.50 -2.73 -6.52
N ILE A 6 -11.90 -2.31 -5.33
CA ILE A 6 -10.91 -2.13 -4.25
C ILE A 6 -10.29 -3.46 -3.83
N LEU A 7 -11.01 -4.56 -3.98
CA LEU A 7 -10.44 -5.86 -3.64
C LEU A 7 -9.31 -6.25 -4.56
N ASP A 8 -9.44 -5.91 -5.85
CA ASP A 8 -8.36 -6.16 -6.80
C ASP A 8 -7.13 -5.35 -6.44
N VAL A 9 -7.34 -4.09 -6.07
CA VAL A 9 -6.23 -3.25 -5.67
C VAL A 9 -5.55 -3.80 -4.42
N ILE A 10 -6.34 -4.24 -3.45
CA ILE A 10 -5.78 -4.81 -2.23
C ILE A 10 -4.96 -6.06 -2.54
N GLU A 11 -5.47 -6.93 -3.40
CA GLU A 11 -4.71 -8.12 -3.79
C GLU A 11 -3.39 -7.76 -4.43
N ASP A 12 -3.42 -6.78 -5.32
CA ASP A 12 -2.19 -6.36 -5.99
C ASP A 12 -1.20 -5.77 -5.00
N ILE A 13 -1.70 -5.02 -4.03
CA ILE A 13 -0.83 -4.45 -3.00
C ILE A 13 -0.18 -5.56 -2.18
N ILE A 14 -0.97 -6.58 -1.82
CA ILE A 14 -0.42 -7.70 -1.06
C ILE A 14 0.69 -8.39 -1.85
N LYS A 15 0.46 -8.65 -3.12
CA LYS A 15 1.47 -9.30 -3.96
C LYS A 15 2.71 -8.42 -4.06
N LEU A 16 2.50 -7.13 -4.21
CA LEU A 16 3.62 -6.21 -4.33
C LEU A 16 4.44 -6.16 -3.05
N LEU A 17 3.78 -6.08 -1.91
CA LEU A 17 4.49 -5.99 -0.64
C LEU A 17 5.11 -7.31 -0.22
N ASN A 18 4.66 -8.42 -0.78
CA ASN A 18 5.35 -9.69 -0.62
C ASN A 18 6.68 -9.70 -1.37
N LYS A 19 6.70 -9.00 -2.50
CA LYS A 19 7.89 -8.91 -3.32
C LYS A 19 8.84 -7.84 -2.80
N GLU A 20 8.29 -6.69 -2.47
CA GLU A 20 9.03 -5.57 -1.91
C GLU A 20 8.77 -5.51 -0.42
N LYS A 21 9.80 -5.33 0.35
CA LYS A 21 9.61 -5.34 1.81
C LYS A 21 8.80 -4.16 2.30
N GLU A 22 9.01 -3.01 1.69
CA GLU A 22 8.36 -1.79 2.17
C GLU A 22 8.31 -0.80 1.03
N LEU A 23 7.17 -0.11 0.90
CA LEU A 23 7.00 0.88 -0.15
C LEU A 23 6.20 2.06 0.37
N SER A 24 6.44 3.22 -0.22
CA SER A 24 5.65 4.40 0.08
C SER A 24 4.32 4.33 -0.65
N VAL A 25 3.39 5.19 -0.26
CA VAL A 25 2.10 5.27 -0.95
C VAL A 25 2.31 5.54 -2.43
N LYS A 26 3.21 6.46 -2.75
CA LYS A 26 3.48 6.78 -4.14
C LYS A 26 4.01 5.58 -4.90
N GLY A 27 4.95 4.86 -4.31
CA GLY A 27 5.51 3.67 -4.95
C GLY A 27 4.45 2.62 -5.18
N ILE A 28 3.61 2.38 -4.18
CA ILE A 28 2.53 1.41 -4.32
C ILE A 28 1.56 1.82 -5.41
N SER A 29 1.16 3.09 -5.40
CA SER A 29 0.20 3.59 -6.39
C SER A 29 0.74 3.43 -7.81
N GLU A 30 2.01 3.72 -8.01
CA GLU A 30 2.62 3.59 -9.32
C GLU A 30 2.72 2.13 -9.76
N GLU A 31 3.08 1.25 -8.84
CA GLU A 31 3.27 -0.15 -9.19
C GLU A 31 1.95 -0.86 -9.46
N VAL A 32 0.92 -0.57 -8.67
CA VAL A 32 -0.38 -1.21 -8.90
C VAL A 32 -1.22 -0.44 -9.91
N LYS A 33 -0.71 0.69 -10.38
CA LYS A 33 -1.39 1.51 -11.39
C LYS A 33 -2.79 1.89 -10.98
N SER A 34 -2.94 2.32 -9.74
CA SER A 34 -4.23 2.79 -9.27
C SER A 34 -4.15 4.25 -8.90
N GLN A 35 -5.30 4.86 -8.75
CA GLN A 35 -5.35 6.25 -8.37
C GLN A 35 -4.90 6.42 -6.94
N TRP A 36 -4.35 7.59 -6.66
CA TRP A 36 -3.85 7.90 -5.31
C TRP A 36 -4.91 7.66 -4.24
N GLU A 37 -6.11 8.17 -4.49
CA GLU A 37 -7.21 8.03 -3.53
C GLU A 37 -7.55 6.58 -3.28
N THR A 38 -7.64 5.80 -4.35
CA THR A 38 -7.97 4.39 -4.23
C THR A 38 -6.88 3.65 -3.46
N THR A 39 -5.63 3.98 -3.74
CA THR A 39 -4.51 3.37 -3.04
C THR A 39 -4.58 3.67 -1.55
N ILE A 40 -4.85 4.93 -1.19
CA ILE A 40 -4.93 5.31 0.21
C ILE A 40 -6.09 4.59 0.90
N LYS A 41 -7.24 4.53 0.24
CA LYS A 41 -8.38 3.83 0.83
C LYS A 41 -8.07 2.35 1.06
N ALA A 42 -7.41 1.73 0.09
CA ALA A 42 -7.05 0.33 0.23
C ALA A 42 -6.08 0.14 1.38
N LEU A 43 -5.07 1.00 1.48
CA LEU A 43 -4.08 0.88 2.55
C LEU A 43 -4.70 1.14 3.93
N GLU A 44 -5.61 2.12 4.01
CA GLU A 44 -6.28 2.39 5.28
C GLU A 44 -7.12 1.19 5.71
N PHE A 45 -7.81 0.58 4.77
CA PHE A 45 -8.58 -0.61 5.05
C PHE A 45 -7.68 -1.74 5.52
N MET A 46 -6.57 -1.96 4.81
CA MET A 46 -5.65 -3.03 5.16
C MET A 46 -5.02 -2.80 6.54
N LYS A 47 -4.75 -1.54 6.85
CA LYS A 47 -4.22 -1.19 8.16
C LYS A 47 -5.25 -1.48 9.25
N LYS A 48 -6.50 -1.14 8.99
CA LYS A 48 -7.59 -1.38 9.92
C LYS A 48 -7.77 -2.87 10.17
N MET A 49 -7.54 -3.69 9.15
CA MET A 49 -7.65 -5.13 9.26
C MET A 49 -6.36 -5.79 9.76
N ASN A 50 -5.37 -4.99 10.11
CA ASN A 50 -4.08 -5.50 10.59
C ASN A 50 -3.31 -6.31 9.55
N LEU A 51 -3.51 -5.97 8.28
CA LEU A 51 -2.80 -6.64 7.20
C LEU A 51 -1.48 -5.96 6.88
N VAL A 52 -1.38 -4.67 7.13
CA VAL A 52 -0.16 -3.91 6.88
C VAL A 52 0.14 -3.04 8.09
N LYS A 53 1.38 -2.65 8.19
CA LYS A 53 1.80 -1.66 9.18
C LYS A 53 2.39 -0.47 8.46
N GLU A 54 2.28 0.67 9.09
CA GLU A 54 2.76 1.92 8.54
C GLU A 54 3.84 2.49 9.44
N ARG A 55 4.87 3.04 8.81
CA ARG A 55 5.83 3.83 9.56
C ARG A 55 6.17 5.06 8.73
N GLN A 56 6.68 6.07 9.41
CA GLN A 56 7.09 7.27 8.72
C GLN A 56 8.56 7.16 8.33
N GLY A 57 8.82 7.43 7.06
CA GLY A 57 10.16 7.51 6.57
C GLY A 57 10.48 8.96 6.30
N LYS A 58 11.73 9.35 6.54
CA LYS A 58 12.13 10.72 6.29
C LYS A 58 13.10 10.73 5.14
N LYS A 59 12.75 11.45 4.10
CA LYS A 59 13.63 11.56 2.95
C LYS A 59 13.77 13.03 2.62
N THR A 60 14.98 13.53 2.73
CA THR A 60 15.28 14.95 2.61
C THR A 60 14.39 15.75 3.55
N ASN A 61 13.51 16.59 3.02
CA ASN A 61 12.65 17.42 3.86
C ASN A 61 11.22 16.93 3.88
N LYS A 62 10.99 15.70 3.41
CA LYS A 62 9.63 15.20 3.33
C LYS A 62 9.47 13.96 4.18
N ILE A 63 8.28 13.84 4.76
CA ILE A 63 7.93 12.64 5.51
C ILE A 63 7.09 11.77 4.59
N GLU A 64 7.49 10.52 4.42
CA GLU A 64 6.76 9.58 3.60
C GLU A 64 6.08 8.56 4.49
N ARG A 65 4.90 8.14 4.06
CA ARG A 65 4.21 7.04 4.71
C ARG A 65 4.66 5.74 4.04
N LEU A 66 5.28 4.88 4.82
CA LEU A 66 5.81 3.62 4.30
C LEU A 66 4.96 2.47 4.83
N PHE A 67 4.61 1.57 3.95
CA PHE A 67 3.76 0.45 4.30
C PHE A 67 4.47 -0.86 4.03
N SER A 68 4.24 -1.82 4.91
CA SER A 68 4.77 -3.16 4.72
C SER A 68 3.74 -4.16 5.24
N LEU A 69 3.83 -5.40 4.76
CA LEU A 69 2.92 -6.42 5.23
C LEU A 69 3.23 -6.76 6.69
N LYS A 70 2.17 -6.93 7.46
CA LYS A 70 2.33 -7.33 8.83
C LYS A 70 2.42 -8.85 8.86
N LYS A 71 3.49 -9.35 9.43
CA LYS A 71 3.65 -10.79 9.52
C LYS A 71 2.78 -11.33 10.61
N VAL A 72 2.10 -12.41 10.27
CA VAL A 72 1.28 -13.11 11.23
C VAL A 72 2.05 -14.36 11.62
N ASN A 73 2.25 -14.51 12.89
CA ASN A 73 2.91 -15.71 13.38
C ASN A 73 1.88 -16.70 13.87
#